data_72015f7829178b5406ddb76df25740b8
#
_entry.id   72015f7829178b5406ddb76df25740b8
#
_cell.length_a   1.000
_cell.length_b   1.000
_cell.length_c   1.000
_cell.angle_alpha   90.00
_cell.angle_beta   90.00
_cell.angle_gamma   90.00
#
_symmetry.space_group_name_H-M   'P 1'
#
loop_
_entity.id
_entity.type
_entity.pdbx_description
1 polymer ?
#
loop_
_entity_poly.entity_id
_entity_poly.type
_entity_poly.pdbx_seq_one_letter_code
_entity_poly.pdbx_strand_id
1 'polypeptide(L)'
;MGVAKVLIEVSPWLRDLPFVQLANNNISRYKMETSDGGASVHTVDDTWSTVNPTWEFREAALAILGDNISTDNFGELASGPENAMAVNIELKTKGVGQKFDQLAIYGQTTSTGFLAQTKNFKGLLRMIAEAESSTTTDLDGWLYTGDDSSANNKQVLMAASGASATLVLAMIDALVDSVRDKATHIVMSRLMRRKTNALARAAGNNLVHDKDQLGFPVTRYGEQVLFIDDQIRNNMDDSTLLVTAIASYDYEQAINASAKDTSPIFAVRMAEDGLTGMNGDGMIQVVELGELEGKDAKGKRIKFYCGERLTNKRAAAVLMNATFS
;
A
#
# COMPACT_ATOMS: atom_id res chain seq x y z
N MET A 1 -25.77 4.59 -11.12
CA MET A 1 -24.64 3.66 -10.95
C MET A 1 -24.50 3.33 -9.46
N GLY A 2 -24.24 2.09 -9.08
CA GLY A 2 -24.08 1.76 -7.64
C GLY A 2 -22.72 2.23 -7.10
N VAL A 3 -22.68 2.70 -5.85
CA VAL A 3 -21.47 3.17 -5.17
C VAL A 3 -20.33 2.13 -5.25
N ALA A 4 -20.64 0.84 -5.07
CA ALA A 4 -19.65 -0.24 -5.16
C ALA A 4 -18.99 -0.34 -6.55
N LYS A 5 -19.75 -0.13 -7.63
CA LYS A 5 -19.20 -0.16 -9.00
C LYS A 5 -18.20 0.98 -9.21
N VAL A 6 -18.54 2.18 -8.75
CA VAL A 6 -17.67 3.36 -8.86
C VAL A 6 -16.36 3.16 -8.13
N LEU A 7 -16.40 2.54 -6.95
CA LEU A 7 -15.20 2.26 -6.16
C LEU A 7 -14.27 1.24 -6.85
N ILE A 8 -14.83 0.15 -7.34
CA ILE A 8 -14.05 -0.89 -8.04
C ILE A 8 -13.38 -0.32 -9.30
N GLU A 9 -14.03 0.62 -9.98
CA GLU A 9 -13.47 1.26 -11.17
C GLU A 9 -12.37 2.28 -10.85
N VAL A 10 -12.45 2.96 -9.71
CA VAL A 10 -11.56 4.08 -9.36
C VAL A 10 -10.39 3.64 -8.49
N SER A 11 -10.61 2.71 -7.56
CA SER A 11 -9.58 2.25 -6.62
C SER A 11 -9.18 0.82 -6.94
N PRO A 12 -8.00 0.62 -7.52
CA PRO A 12 -7.45 -0.72 -7.73
C PRO A 12 -7.26 -1.47 -6.41
N TRP A 13 -6.87 -0.81 -5.31
CA TRP A 13 -6.69 -1.43 -4.00
C TRP A 13 -7.99 -2.02 -3.46
N LEU A 14 -9.10 -1.29 -3.56
CA LEU A 14 -10.40 -1.79 -3.11
C LEU A 14 -10.92 -2.94 -3.94
N ARG A 15 -10.40 -3.12 -5.17
CA ARG A 15 -10.75 -4.22 -6.06
C ARG A 15 -10.00 -5.51 -5.71
N ASP A 16 -8.69 -5.43 -5.51
CA ASP A 16 -7.80 -6.60 -5.49
C ASP A 16 -7.37 -6.99 -4.06
N LEU A 17 -7.45 -6.06 -3.10
CA LEU A 17 -7.09 -6.33 -1.71
C LEU A 17 -8.18 -7.16 -1.00
N PRO A 18 -7.84 -8.31 -0.40
CA PRO A 18 -8.79 -9.06 0.41
C PRO A 18 -9.13 -8.29 1.68
N PHE A 19 -10.41 -8.11 1.98
CA PHE A 19 -10.88 -7.41 3.17
C PHE A 19 -11.39 -8.38 4.23
N VAL A 20 -10.97 -8.14 5.48
CA VAL A 20 -11.46 -8.84 6.67
C VAL A 20 -12.32 -7.88 7.47
N GLN A 21 -13.53 -8.29 7.79
CA GLN A 21 -14.44 -7.51 8.60
C GLN A 21 -14.12 -7.68 10.09
N LEU A 22 -13.93 -6.57 10.79
CA LEU A 22 -13.77 -6.56 12.24
C LEU A 22 -15.14 -6.39 12.91
N ALA A 23 -15.64 -7.47 13.49
CA ALA A 23 -16.89 -7.43 14.25
C ALA A 23 -16.64 -6.82 15.65
N ASN A 24 -17.32 -5.72 15.93
CA ASN A 24 -17.35 -5.07 17.25
C ASN A 24 -15.99 -4.61 17.82
N ASN A 25 -14.98 -4.47 16.97
CA ASN A 25 -13.67 -3.99 17.38
C ASN A 25 -13.12 -2.99 16.34
N ASN A 26 -12.42 -1.96 16.81
CA ASN A 26 -11.75 -0.98 15.96
C ASN A 26 -10.24 -1.24 15.81
N ILE A 27 -9.72 -2.27 16.50
CA ILE A 27 -8.30 -2.65 16.49
C ILE A 27 -8.21 -4.14 16.19
N SER A 28 -7.42 -4.49 15.18
CA SER A 28 -7.03 -5.86 14.91
C SER A 28 -5.69 -6.15 15.58
N ARG A 29 -5.68 -7.09 16.51
CA ARG A 29 -4.43 -7.68 17.04
C ARG A 29 -4.07 -8.92 16.25
N TYR A 30 -2.83 -8.98 15.77
CA TYR A 30 -2.32 -10.13 15.05
C TYR A 30 -0.91 -10.48 15.51
N LYS A 31 -0.54 -11.74 15.31
CA LYS A 31 0.81 -12.23 15.60
C LYS A 31 1.65 -12.05 14.34
N MET A 32 2.84 -11.50 14.51
CA MET A 32 3.84 -11.40 13.46
C MET A 32 5.06 -12.19 13.87
N GLU A 33 5.51 -13.08 13.00
CA GLU A 33 6.70 -13.88 13.21
C GLU A 33 7.94 -12.99 13.19
N THR A 34 8.80 -13.11 14.20
CA THR A 34 10.06 -12.39 14.30
C THR A 34 11.23 -13.30 13.96
N SER A 35 11.17 -14.58 14.36
CA SER A 35 12.19 -15.58 14.06
C SER A 35 11.57 -16.98 14.01
N ASP A 36 11.97 -17.76 13.04
CA ASP A 36 11.54 -19.16 12.86
C ASP A 36 12.26 -20.16 13.78
N GLY A 37 13.20 -19.69 14.60
CA GLY A 37 13.91 -20.51 15.57
C GLY A 37 14.99 -21.42 14.97
N GLY A 38 14.99 -21.64 13.67
CA GLY A 38 15.96 -22.48 12.98
C GLY A 38 15.91 -23.96 13.39
N ALA A 39 16.79 -24.76 12.80
CA ALA A 39 16.99 -26.15 13.12
C ALA A 39 18.50 -26.44 13.21
N SER A 40 18.90 -27.29 14.16
CA SER A 40 20.30 -27.74 14.34
C SER A 40 20.45 -29.17 13.84
N VAL A 41 21.61 -29.48 13.31
CA VAL A 41 22.00 -30.86 12.98
C VAL A 41 22.64 -31.50 14.19
N HIS A 42 22.19 -32.68 14.56
CA HIS A 42 22.67 -33.42 15.72
C HIS A 42 23.33 -34.73 15.29
N THR A 43 24.33 -35.14 16.09
CA THR A 43 24.94 -36.45 15.98
C THR A 43 24.35 -37.40 17.00
N VAL A 44 24.81 -38.68 17.00
CA VAL A 44 24.41 -39.67 17.99
C VAL A 44 24.93 -39.24 19.37
N ASP A 45 24.05 -39.26 20.37
CA ASP A 45 24.33 -38.85 21.79
C ASP A 45 24.52 -37.32 22.00
N ASP A 46 24.13 -36.48 21.05
CA ASP A 46 24.16 -35.03 21.22
C ASP A 46 23.04 -34.52 22.17
N THR A 47 23.37 -33.47 22.91
CA THR A 47 22.36 -32.76 23.72
C THR A 47 21.55 -31.81 22.81
N TRP A 48 20.25 -32.00 22.77
CA TRP A 48 19.37 -31.18 21.99
C TRP A 48 19.17 -29.80 22.63
N SER A 49 19.46 -28.76 21.87
CA SER A 49 19.19 -27.38 22.27
C SER A 49 17.77 -27.02 21.88
N THR A 50 17.04 -26.34 22.75
CA THR A 50 15.69 -25.84 22.44
C THR A 50 15.80 -24.40 21.98
N VAL A 51 15.51 -24.16 20.69
CA VAL A 51 15.36 -22.83 20.14
C VAL A 51 13.91 -22.68 19.72
N ASN A 52 13.17 -21.79 20.39
CA ASN A 52 11.76 -21.55 20.10
C ASN A 52 11.63 -20.44 19.06
N PRO A 53 10.67 -20.57 18.12
CA PRO A 53 10.31 -19.46 17.25
C PRO A 53 9.80 -18.29 18.10
N THR A 54 10.16 -17.08 17.70
CA THR A 54 9.72 -15.86 18.37
C THR A 54 8.70 -15.12 17.51
N TRP A 55 7.74 -14.51 18.16
CA TRP A 55 6.71 -13.72 17.53
C TRP A 55 6.33 -12.53 18.42
N GLU A 56 5.84 -11.48 17.80
CA GLU A 56 5.36 -10.31 18.50
C GLU A 56 3.88 -10.03 18.16
N PHE A 57 3.20 -9.36 19.06
CA PHE A 57 1.87 -8.85 18.78
C PHE A 57 1.97 -7.48 18.12
N ARG A 58 1.31 -7.35 16.99
CA ARG A 58 1.11 -6.07 16.30
C ARG A 58 -0.35 -5.66 16.33
N GLU A 59 -0.59 -4.38 16.26
CA GLU A 59 -1.93 -3.80 16.25
C GLU A 59 -2.11 -2.93 15.01
N ALA A 60 -3.25 -3.10 14.35
CA ALA A 60 -3.70 -2.25 13.27
C ALA A 60 -5.08 -1.69 13.60
N ALA A 61 -5.21 -0.38 13.57
CA ALA A 61 -6.46 0.31 13.89
C ALA A 61 -7.21 0.72 12.63
N LEU A 62 -8.53 0.74 12.72
CA LEU A 62 -9.38 1.32 11.67
C LEU A 62 -9.34 2.84 11.72
N ALA A 63 -9.29 3.45 10.55
CA ALA A 63 -9.51 4.87 10.35
C ALA A 63 -10.93 5.12 9.81
N ILE A 64 -11.43 6.31 10.03
CA ILE A 64 -12.72 6.75 9.50
C ILE A 64 -12.46 7.65 8.32
N LEU A 65 -12.73 7.16 7.12
CA LEU A 65 -12.75 7.96 5.90
C LEU A 65 -14.18 8.37 5.58
N GLY A 66 -14.38 9.60 5.20
CA GLY A 66 -15.69 10.06 4.80
C GLY A 66 -15.86 11.56 4.92
N ASP A 67 -17.01 12.00 4.45
CA ASP A 67 -17.36 13.43 4.48
C ASP A 67 -18.87 13.62 4.28
N ASN A 68 -19.35 14.81 4.60
CA ASN A 68 -20.74 15.21 4.33
C ASN A 68 -20.88 15.75 2.91
N ILE A 69 -22.01 15.46 2.33
CA ILE A 69 -22.45 16.02 1.05
C ILE A 69 -23.71 16.82 1.34
N SER A 70 -23.78 18.04 0.85
CA SER A 70 -25.01 18.83 0.87
C SER A 70 -25.37 19.28 -0.54
N THR A 71 -26.62 19.23 -0.86
CA THR A 71 -27.17 19.76 -2.13
C THR A 71 -28.28 20.72 -1.77
N ASP A 72 -28.21 21.93 -2.32
CA ASP A 72 -29.22 22.97 -2.17
C ASP A 72 -30.49 22.54 -2.89
N ASN A 73 -31.66 22.72 -2.24
CA ASN A 73 -32.95 22.31 -2.79
C ASN A 73 -33.30 23.09 -4.06
N PHE A 74 -32.96 24.39 -4.10
CA PHE A 74 -33.17 25.20 -5.31
C PHE A 74 -32.23 24.76 -6.43
N GLY A 75 -30.98 24.43 -6.11
CA GLY A 75 -30.00 23.87 -7.06
C GLY A 75 -30.47 22.53 -7.64
N GLU A 76 -31.09 21.67 -6.84
CA GLU A 76 -31.66 20.40 -7.30
C GLU A 76 -32.85 20.64 -8.27
N LEU A 77 -33.71 21.62 -7.98
CA LEU A 77 -34.81 22.01 -8.86
C LEU A 77 -34.32 22.61 -10.18
N ALA A 78 -33.22 23.37 -10.15
CA ALA A 78 -32.64 24.02 -11.31
C ALA A 78 -31.78 23.08 -12.19
N SER A 79 -31.33 21.94 -11.67
CA SER A 79 -30.41 21.00 -12.38
C SER A 79 -31.09 20.20 -13.51
N GLY A 80 -32.40 20.34 -13.70
CA GLY A 80 -33.14 19.66 -14.77
C GLY A 80 -33.31 18.16 -14.53
N PRO A 81 -33.13 17.31 -15.54
CA PRO A 81 -33.39 15.87 -15.42
C PRO A 81 -32.30 15.12 -14.65
N GLU A 82 -31.16 15.74 -14.38
CA GLU A 82 -30.06 15.11 -13.61
C GLU A 82 -30.26 15.34 -12.11
N ASN A 83 -30.15 14.27 -11.35
CA ASN A 83 -30.21 14.35 -9.90
C ASN A 83 -28.84 14.83 -9.37
N ALA A 84 -28.74 16.11 -9.01
CA ALA A 84 -27.50 16.74 -8.53
C ALA A 84 -26.93 16.01 -7.29
N MET A 85 -27.78 15.51 -6.39
CA MET A 85 -27.34 14.73 -5.24
C MET A 85 -26.68 13.41 -5.66
N ALA A 86 -27.20 12.72 -6.68
CA ALA A 86 -26.61 11.47 -7.15
C ALA A 86 -25.23 11.69 -7.78
N VAL A 87 -25.05 12.75 -8.56
CA VAL A 87 -23.76 13.14 -9.14
C VAL A 87 -22.77 13.49 -8.03
N ASN A 88 -23.18 14.26 -7.03
CA ASN A 88 -22.34 14.63 -5.90
C ASN A 88 -21.89 13.39 -5.08
N ILE A 89 -22.77 12.40 -4.89
CA ILE A 89 -22.42 11.14 -4.22
C ILE A 89 -21.38 10.38 -5.06
N GLU A 90 -21.56 10.29 -6.38
CA GLU A 90 -20.61 9.61 -7.26
C GLU A 90 -19.22 10.25 -7.20
N LEU A 91 -19.15 11.58 -7.35
CA LEU A 91 -17.88 12.32 -7.29
C LEU A 91 -17.19 12.18 -5.93
N LYS A 92 -17.96 12.27 -4.85
CA LYS A 92 -17.41 12.13 -3.49
C LYS A 92 -16.94 10.70 -3.22
N THR A 93 -17.65 9.70 -3.75
CA THR A 93 -17.25 8.30 -3.66
C THR A 93 -15.91 8.05 -4.36
N LYS A 94 -15.70 8.65 -5.54
CA LYS A 94 -14.41 8.62 -6.24
C LYS A 94 -13.30 9.24 -5.37
N GLY A 95 -13.57 10.38 -4.75
CA GLY A 95 -12.63 11.04 -3.84
C GLY A 95 -12.26 10.19 -2.62
N VAL A 96 -13.22 9.47 -2.03
CA VAL A 96 -12.96 8.54 -0.91
C VAL A 96 -12.09 7.37 -1.36
N GLY A 97 -12.34 6.78 -2.54
CA GLY A 97 -11.50 5.72 -3.11
C GLY A 97 -10.06 6.18 -3.34
N GLN A 98 -9.87 7.33 -3.99
CA GLN A 98 -8.53 7.90 -4.21
C GLN A 98 -7.80 8.22 -2.90
N LYS A 99 -8.52 8.70 -1.88
CA LYS A 99 -7.94 8.96 -0.56
C LYS A 99 -7.54 7.67 0.14
N PHE A 100 -8.32 6.61 -0.02
CA PHE A 100 -7.95 5.29 0.48
C PHE A 100 -6.65 4.81 -0.17
N ASP A 101 -6.53 4.87 -1.51
CA ASP A 101 -5.31 4.46 -2.23
C ASP A 101 -4.07 5.24 -1.76
N GLN A 102 -4.20 6.55 -1.56
CA GLN A 102 -3.11 7.35 -1.01
C GLN A 102 -2.68 6.89 0.39
N LEU A 103 -3.65 6.60 1.26
CA LEU A 103 -3.38 6.15 2.62
C LEU A 103 -2.88 4.70 2.65
N ALA A 104 -3.36 3.86 1.75
CA ALA A 104 -2.89 2.48 1.59
C ALA A 104 -1.38 2.41 1.32
N ILE A 105 -0.85 3.37 0.58
CA ILE A 105 0.59 3.42 0.28
C ILE A 105 1.37 4.20 1.34
N TYR A 106 0.93 5.44 1.65
CA TYR A 106 1.72 6.42 2.42
C TYR A 106 1.12 6.78 3.79
N GLY A 107 0.04 6.12 4.21
CA GLY A 107 -0.61 6.45 5.47
C GLY A 107 0.34 6.40 6.66
N GLN A 108 0.28 7.42 7.51
CA GLN A 108 1.06 7.51 8.73
C GLN A 108 0.20 7.96 9.90
N THR A 109 0.46 7.36 11.06
CA THR A 109 -0.23 7.67 12.32
C THR A 109 0.49 8.73 13.16
N THR A 110 1.59 9.28 12.65
CA THR A 110 2.36 10.35 13.30
C THR A 110 1.73 11.72 13.09
N SER A 111 2.14 12.72 13.85
CA SER A 111 1.62 14.10 13.73
C SER A 111 2.36 14.93 12.70
N THR A 112 3.51 14.48 12.20
CA THR A 112 4.39 15.20 11.28
C THR A 112 4.71 14.35 10.06
N GLY A 113 4.79 14.97 8.90
CA GLY A 113 5.17 14.35 7.64
C GLY A 113 4.04 14.30 6.60
N PHE A 114 4.36 13.75 5.44
CA PHE A 114 3.41 13.64 4.33
C PHE A 114 2.28 12.65 4.68
N LEU A 115 1.03 13.06 4.51
CA LEU A 115 -0.17 12.32 4.90
C LEU A 115 -0.17 11.84 6.37
N ALA A 116 0.64 12.49 7.22
CA ALA A 116 0.71 12.19 8.62
C ALA A 116 -0.50 12.80 9.35
N GLN A 117 -1.29 11.96 9.96
CA GLN A 117 -2.37 12.34 10.87
C GLN A 117 -2.56 11.21 11.88
N THR A 118 -2.70 11.55 13.14
CA THR A 118 -2.94 10.57 14.21
C THR A 118 -4.22 9.74 14.03
N LYS A 119 -5.11 10.16 13.13
CA LYS A 119 -6.38 9.50 12.81
C LYS A 119 -6.28 8.57 11.61
N ASN A 120 -5.14 8.54 10.90
CA ASN A 120 -4.93 7.66 9.75
C ASN A 120 -4.61 6.23 10.21
N PHE A 121 -4.70 5.29 9.29
CA PHE A 121 -4.09 3.98 9.43
C PHE A 121 -2.67 3.96 8.83
N LYS A 122 -1.89 2.93 9.15
CA LYS A 122 -0.54 2.73 8.63
C LYS A 122 -0.62 2.22 7.20
N GLY A 123 0.03 2.90 6.26
CA GLY A 123 0.15 2.48 4.86
C GLY A 123 1.28 1.47 4.66
N LEU A 124 1.31 0.89 3.46
CA LEU A 124 2.23 -0.17 3.07
C LEU A 124 3.70 0.19 3.30
N LEU A 125 4.12 1.40 2.90
CA LEU A 125 5.50 1.85 3.07
C LEU A 125 5.90 1.86 4.55
N ARG A 126 5.01 2.35 5.43
CA ARG A 126 5.20 2.33 6.88
C ARG A 126 5.27 0.91 7.43
N MET A 127 4.38 0.03 7.01
CA MET A 127 4.34 -1.34 7.49
C MET A 127 5.59 -2.14 7.09
N ILE A 128 6.10 -1.93 5.87
CA ILE A 128 7.35 -2.56 5.42
C ILE A 128 8.53 -2.08 6.29
N ALA A 129 8.62 -0.77 6.52
CA ALA A 129 9.66 -0.20 7.36
C ALA A 129 9.64 -0.76 8.79
N GLU A 130 8.48 -0.78 9.42
CA GLU A 130 8.32 -1.33 10.77
C GLU A 130 8.54 -2.85 10.85
N ALA A 131 8.30 -3.57 9.75
CA ALA A 131 8.55 -5.01 9.69
C ALA A 131 10.03 -5.33 9.60
N GLU A 132 10.83 -4.46 8.98
CA GLU A 132 12.28 -4.61 8.86
C GLU A 132 13.01 -4.32 10.15
N SER A 133 12.54 -3.35 10.91
CA SER A 133 13.22 -2.86 12.10
C SER A 133 12.62 -3.46 13.37
N SER A 134 13.49 -3.94 14.28
CA SER A 134 13.08 -4.28 15.65
C SER A 134 12.79 -3.02 16.47
N THR A 135 13.30 -1.87 16.06
CA THR A 135 12.99 -0.54 16.59
C THR A 135 12.47 0.32 15.45
N THR A 136 11.48 1.15 15.71
CA THR A 136 10.80 1.98 14.71
C THR A 136 11.69 3.02 14.01
N THR A 137 12.95 3.08 14.35
CA THR A 137 13.91 4.09 13.93
C THR A 137 15.09 3.55 13.12
N ASP A 138 15.24 2.23 13.01
CA ASP A 138 16.50 1.66 12.52
C ASP A 138 16.24 0.74 11.31
N LEU A 139 16.32 1.31 10.14
CA LEU A 139 16.48 0.59 8.87
C LEU A 139 17.92 0.51 8.45
N ASP A 140 18.80 1.01 9.35
CA ASP A 140 20.24 1.08 9.11
C ASP A 140 20.88 -0.29 9.03
N GLY A 141 21.86 -0.35 8.26
CA GLY A 141 22.86 -1.38 8.27
C GLY A 141 22.81 -2.33 7.10
N TRP A 142 21.75 -3.03 6.85
CA TRP A 142 21.77 -4.03 5.78
C TRP A 142 21.41 -3.48 4.40
N LEU A 143 20.67 -2.38 4.31
CA LEU A 143 20.35 -1.70 3.05
C LEU A 143 21.59 -1.13 2.36
N TYR A 144 22.56 -0.71 3.15
CA TYR A 144 23.77 -0.03 2.68
C TYR A 144 24.96 -0.95 2.48
N THR A 145 25.11 -1.92 3.36
CA THR A 145 26.35 -2.68 3.42
C THR A 145 26.44 -3.78 2.37
N GLY A 146 25.35 -4.10 1.69
CA GLY A 146 25.33 -5.26 0.82
C GLY A 146 25.68 -6.56 1.54
N ASP A 147 25.61 -6.53 2.87
CA ASP A 147 25.97 -7.66 3.70
C ASP A 147 24.92 -8.76 3.56
N ASP A 148 25.29 -9.79 2.83
CA ASP A 148 24.47 -10.97 2.59
C ASP A 148 24.21 -11.79 3.85
N SER A 149 24.88 -11.47 4.97
CA SER A 149 24.64 -12.14 6.24
C SER A 149 23.23 -11.88 6.79
N SER A 150 22.61 -10.78 6.37
CA SER A 150 21.22 -10.42 6.65
C SER A 150 20.26 -10.74 5.50
N ALA A 151 20.68 -11.57 4.55
CA ALA A 151 20.00 -11.86 3.28
C ALA A 151 18.54 -12.31 3.42
N ASN A 152 18.14 -12.75 4.59
CA ASN A 152 16.79 -13.27 4.84
C ASN A 152 15.72 -12.19 5.13
N ASN A 153 16.10 -10.93 5.22
CA ASN A 153 15.22 -9.84 5.66
C ASN A 153 15.19 -8.63 4.72
N LYS A 154 15.59 -8.78 3.46
CA LYS A 154 15.66 -7.68 2.49
C LYS A 154 14.28 -7.34 1.94
N GLN A 155 13.45 -6.65 2.70
CA GLN A 155 12.17 -6.13 2.25
C GLN A 155 12.28 -4.72 1.65
N VAL A 156 13.35 -3.99 1.93
CA VAL A 156 13.63 -2.70 1.30
C VAL A 156 14.87 -2.82 0.43
N LEU A 157 14.72 -2.73 -0.87
CA LEU A 157 15.80 -2.79 -1.84
C LEU A 157 16.07 -1.37 -2.35
N MET A 158 17.35 -1.09 -2.61
CA MET A 158 17.79 0.16 -3.22
C MET A 158 18.33 -0.10 -4.61
N ALA A 159 17.85 0.64 -5.61
CA ALA A 159 18.43 0.61 -6.95
C ALA A 159 19.90 1.06 -6.93
N ALA A 160 20.21 2.05 -6.06
CA ALA A 160 21.58 2.43 -5.72
C ALA A 160 21.58 3.06 -4.31
N SER A 161 22.66 2.84 -3.55
CA SER A 161 22.83 3.42 -2.22
C SER A 161 23.16 4.92 -2.31
N GLY A 162 22.34 5.76 -1.67
CA GLY A 162 22.53 7.21 -1.67
C GLY A 162 22.48 7.88 -3.05
N ALA A 163 22.13 7.15 -4.10
CA ALA A 163 22.02 7.59 -5.48
C ALA A 163 20.82 6.98 -6.14
N SER A 164 20.36 7.54 -7.25
CA SER A 164 19.37 6.92 -8.11
C SER A 164 20.03 6.08 -9.20
N ALA A 165 19.38 5.01 -9.61
CA ALA A 165 19.80 4.22 -10.76
C ALA A 165 18.61 3.94 -11.69
N THR A 166 18.91 3.85 -12.98
CA THR A 166 17.91 3.51 -14.00
C THR A 166 17.37 2.12 -13.73
N LEU A 167 16.05 1.96 -13.74
CA LEU A 167 15.39 0.68 -13.56
C LEU A 167 15.89 -0.34 -14.60
N VAL A 168 16.23 -1.54 -14.12
CA VAL A 168 16.52 -2.72 -14.94
C VAL A 168 15.65 -3.90 -14.50
N LEU A 169 15.42 -4.87 -15.40
CA LEU A 169 14.54 -6.01 -15.08
C LEU A 169 15.06 -6.84 -13.91
N ALA A 170 16.37 -7.02 -13.80
CA ALA A 170 16.98 -7.74 -12.68
C ALA A 170 16.63 -7.15 -11.29
N MET A 171 16.38 -5.84 -11.20
CA MET A 171 15.93 -5.23 -9.95
C MET A 171 14.48 -5.61 -9.61
N ILE A 172 13.63 -5.78 -10.63
CA ILE A 172 12.26 -6.25 -10.44
C ILE A 172 12.26 -7.72 -10.02
N ASP A 173 13.13 -8.54 -10.65
CA ASP A 173 13.27 -9.95 -10.27
C ASP A 173 13.74 -10.07 -8.82
N ALA A 174 14.78 -9.33 -8.43
CA ALA A 174 15.24 -9.29 -7.04
C ALA A 174 14.17 -8.82 -6.05
N LEU A 175 13.34 -7.84 -6.46
CA LEU A 175 12.22 -7.37 -5.64
C LEU A 175 11.17 -8.47 -5.45
N VAL A 176 10.84 -9.23 -6.49
CA VAL A 176 9.88 -10.33 -6.41
C VAL A 176 10.43 -11.46 -5.53
N ASP A 177 11.71 -11.78 -5.69
CA ASP A 177 12.38 -12.84 -4.93
C ASP A 177 12.52 -12.51 -3.44
N SER A 178 12.52 -11.23 -3.08
CA SER A 178 12.57 -10.79 -1.67
C SER A 178 11.27 -11.07 -0.89
N VAL A 179 10.17 -11.30 -1.60
CA VAL A 179 8.88 -11.66 -0.98
C VAL A 179 8.82 -13.17 -0.79
N ARG A 180 8.88 -13.62 0.48
CA ARG A 180 8.70 -15.03 0.82
C ARG A 180 7.28 -15.48 0.46
N ASP A 181 7.14 -16.73 0.02
CA ASP A 181 5.86 -17.35 -0.34
C ASP A 181 5.19 -16.78 -1.60
N LYS A 182 5.97 -16.18 -2.49
CA LYS A 182 5.61 -15.58 -3.78
C LYS A 182 4.76 -14.30 -3.69
N ALA A 183 5.26 -13.24 -4.26
CA ALA A 183 4.48 -12.05 -4.52
C ALA A 183 3.31 -12.37 -5.48
N THR A 184 2.15 -11.83 -5.22
CA THR A 184 0.98 -11.94 -6.12
C THR A 184 0.88 -10.74 -7.04
N HIS A 185 1.26 -9.55 -6.53
CA HIS A 185 1.12 -8.28 -7.23
C HIS A 185 2.42 -7.49 -7.18
N ILE A 186 2.71 -6.78 -8.27
CA ILE A 186 3.73 -5.74 -8.33
C ILE A 186 3.02 -4.41 -8.51
N VAL A 187 3.15 -3.54 -7.53
CA VAL A 187 2.48 -2.23 -7.52
C VAL A 187 3.46 -1.16 -7.96
N MET A 188 3.10 -0.39 -8.98
CA MET A 188 3.96 0.63 -9.55
C MET A 188 3.18 1.80 -10.14
N SER A 189 3.87 2.94 -10.33
CA SER A 189 3.31 4.08 -11.03
C SER A 189 3.20 3.84 -12.54
N ARG A 190 2.40 4.66 -13.22
CA ARG A 190 2.28 4.62 -14.70
C ARG A 190 3.60 4.84 -15.43
N LEU A 191 4.48 5.68 -14.88
CA LEU A 191 5.78 5.96 -15.49
C LEU A 191 6.70 4.75 -15.36
N MET A 192 6.75 4.12 -14.18
CA MET A 192 7.50 2.88 -13.98
C MET A 192 6.99 1.74 -14.85
N ARG A 193 5.68 1.59 -14.99
CA ARG A 193 5.11 0.62 -15.94
C ARG A 193 5.59 0.87 -17.37
N ARG A 194 5.59 2.14 -17.81
CA ARG A 194 6.06 2.49 -19.15
C ARG A 194 7.51 2.09 -19.35
N LYS A 195 8.37 2.31 -18.35
CA LYS A 195 9.78 1.91 -18.38
C LYS A 195 9.91 0.38 -18.41
N THR A 196 9.20 -0.33 -17.54
CA THR A 196 9.17 -1.80 -17.50
C THR A 196 8.76 -2.40 -18.85
N ASN A 197 7.71 -1.86 -19.48
CA ASN A 197 7.27 -2.27 -20.80
C ASN A 197 8.34 -2.01 -21.88
N ALA A 198 9.08 -0.91 -21.78
CA ALA A 198 10.16 -0.61 -22.72
C ALA A 198 11.32 -1.60 -22.56
N LEU A 199 11.71 -1.89 -21.32
CA LEU A 199 12.75 -2.87 -21.01
C LEU A 199 12.38 -4.29 -21.45
N ALA A 200 11.14 -4.71 -21.18
CA ALA A 200 10.66 -6.02 -21.61
C ALA A 200 10.68 -6.17 -23.13
N ARG A 201 10.26 -5.15 -23.87
CA ARG A 201 10.34 -5.14 -25.35
C ARG A 201 11.78 -5.15 -25.85
N ALA A 202 12.69 -4.42 -25.21
CA ALA A 202 14.11 -4.41 -25.57
C ALA A 202 14.79 -5.75 -25.31
N ALA A 203 14.36 -6.48 -24.29
CA ALA A 203 14.83 -7.83 -23.99
C ALA A 203 14.17 -8.92 -24.88
N GLY A 204 13.29 -8.54 -25.80
CA GLY A 204 12.56 -9.52 -26.64
C GLY A 204 11.43 -10.25 -25.90
N ASN A 205 11.16 -9.90 -24.65
CA ASN A 205 10.09 -10.44 -23.85
C ASN A 205 8.85 -9.52 -23.93
N ASN A 206 7.72 -10.07 -24.32
CA ASN A 206 6.45 -9.36 -24.20
C ASN A 206 5.83 -9.70 -22.87
N LEU A 207 5.33 -8.64 -22.17
CA LEU A 207 4.51 -8.84 -21.00
C LEU A 207 3.23 -9.59 -21.41
N VAL A 208 2.81 -10.52 -20.59
CA VAL A 208 1.60 -11.29 -20.85
C VAL A 208 0.38 -10.42 -20.51
N HIS A 209 -0.52 -10.31 -21.47
CA HIS A 209 -1.81 -9.64 -21.27
C HIS A 209 -2.88 -10.71 -21.07
N ASP A 210 -3.54 -10.65 -19.93
CA ASP A 210 -4.56 -11.61 -19.50
C ASP A 210 -5.81 -10.87 -19.03
N LYS A 211 -6.83 -11.60 -18.64
CA LYS A 211 -8.02 -11.06 -18.01
C LYS A 211 -8.13 -11.58 -16.59
N ASP A 212 -8.47 -10.70 -15.68
CA ASP A 212 -8.79 -11.04 -14.31
C ASP A 212 -10.11 -11.85 -14.23
N GLN A 213 -10.39 -12.44 -13.08
CA GLN A 213 -11.63 -13.16 -12.79
C GLN A 213 -12.89 -12.30 -13.03
N LEU A 214 -12.77 -10.98 -12.88
CA LEU A 214 -13.80 -10.00 -13.17
C LEU A 214 -13.85 -9.56 -14.64
N GLY A 215 -12.95 -10.09 -15.50
CA GLY A 215 -12.89 -9.77 -16.93
C GLY A 215 -12.12 -8.49 -17.27
N PHE A 216 -11.49 -7.82 -16.31
CA PHE A 216 -10.65 -6.65 -16.58
C PHE A 216 -9.31 -7.08 -17.20
N PRO A 217 -8.79 -6.30 -18.16
CA PRO A 217 -7.49 -6.57 -18.74
C PRO A 217 -6.39 -6.33 -17.70
N VAL A 218 -5.58 -7.33 -17.44
CA VAL A 218 -4.41 -7.27 -16.56
C VAL A 218 -3.15 -7.55 -17.35
N THR A 219 -2.06 -6.92 -16.93
CA THR A 219 -0.74 -7.18 -17.47
C THR A 219 0.04 -7.96 -16.42
N ARG A 220 0.75 -9.01 -16.83
CA ARG A 220 1.55 -9.83 -15.92
C ARG A 220 3.03 -9.69 -16.24
N TYR A 221 3.83 -9.72 -15.20
CA TYR A 221 5.28 -9.90 -15.26
C TYR A 221 5.60 -11.25 -14.60
N GLY A 222 5.96 -12.23 -15.39
CA GLY A 222 6.03 -13.61 -14.91
C GLY A 222 4.66 -14.09 -14.39
N GLU A 223 4.62 -14.51 -13.15
CA GLU A 223 3.38 -14.95 -12.47
C GLU A 223 2.61 -13.80 -11.80
N GLN A 224 3.27 -12.65 -11.57
CA GLN A 224 2.74 -11.52 -10.82
C GLN A 224 1.86 -10.61 -11.68
N VAL A 225 0.78 -10.12 -11.10
CA VAL A 225 -0.07 -9.10 -11.72
C VAL A 225 0.58 -7.72 -11.56
N LEU A 226 0.75 -7.00 -12.66
CA LEU A 226 1.17 -5.60 -12.63
C LEU A 226 -0.01 -4.71 -12.26
N PHE A 227 0.05 -4.19 -11.07
CA PHE A 227 -0.94 -3.30 -10.48
C PHE A 227 -0.48 -1.85 -10.62
N ILE A 228 -1.29 -1.01 -11.23
CA ILE A 228 -0.93 0.37 -11.50
C ILE A 228 -1.75 1.28 -10.62
N ASP A 229 -1.05 2.10 -9.85
CA ASP A 229 -1.68 3.09 -9.01
C ASP A 229 -1.18 4.50 -9.35
N ASP A 230 -2.12 5.41 -9.61
CA ASP A 230 -1.84 6.80 -9.93
C ASP A 230 -1.47 7.65 -8.69
N GLN A 231 -1.71 7.12 -7.50
CA GLN A 231 -1.36 7.80 -6.26
C GLN A 231 0.11 7.62 -5.87
N ILE A 232 0.82 6.70 -6.54
CA ILE A 232 2.27 6.53 -6.35
C ILE A 232 3.01 7.75 -6.88
N ARG A 233 3.82 8.36 -6.01
CA ARG A 233 4.63 9.52 -6.35
C ARG A 233 5.76 9.16 -7.31
N ASN A 234 6.02 10.06 -8.28
CA ASN A 234 7.09 9.91 -9.26
C ASN A 234 8.30 10.81 -8.96
N ASN A 235 8.33 11.43 -7.80
CA ASN A 235 9.39 12.29 -7.29
C ASN A 235 9.55 12.05 -5.79
N MET A 236 10.03 10.86 -5.45
CA MET A 236 10.24 10.45 -4.04
C MET A 236 11.32 11.28 -3.33
N ASP A 237 12.12 11.99 -4.11
CA ASP A 237 13.19 12.87 -3.72
C ASP A 237 12.76 14.32 -3.41
N ASP A 238 11.47 14.65 -3.57
CA ASP A 238 11.00 15.98 -3.18
C ASP A 238 11.04 16.12 -1.66
N SER A 239 12.16 16.70 -1.19
CA SER A 239 12.51 16.88 0.22
C SER A 239 11.43 17.57 1.05
N THR A 240 10.52 18.30 0.41
CA THR A 240 9.47 19.05 1.09
C THR A 240 8.27 18.20 1.51
N LEU A 241 8.02 17.08 0.84
CA LEU A 241 6.77 16.33 1.03
C LEU A 241 6.95 14.89 1.54
N LEU A 242 7.95 14.18 1.09
CA LEU A 242 8.12 12.75 1.37
C LEU A 242 9.29 12.45 2.29
N VAL A 243 10.42 13.10 2.10
CA VAL A 243 11.63 12.85 2.89
C VAL A 243 11.37 13.13 4.37
N THR A 244 10.70 14.23 4.71
CA THR A 244 10.36 14.53 6.12
C THR A 244 9.42 13.50 6.75
N ALA A 245 8.58 12.85 5.93
CA ALA A 245 7.66 11.82 6.41
C ALA A 245 8.33 10.46 6.57
N ILE A 246 9.31 10.20 5.72
CA ILE A 246 10.07 8.96 5.68
C ILE A 246 11.30 9.04 6.58
N ALA A 247 11.78 10.25 6.90
CA ALA A 247 12.89 10.49 7.81
C ALA A 247 12.72 9.82 9.19
N SER A 248 11.47 9.68 9.66
CA SER A 248 11.19 8.97 10.91
C SER A 248 11.45 7.45 10.84
N TYR A 249 11.88 6.94 9.66
CA TYR A 249 12.16 5.52 9.40
C TYR A 249 13.55 5.25 8.83
N ASP A 250 14.45 6.22 8.87
CA ASP A 250 15.78 6.16 8.26
C ASP A 250 15.85 5.82 6.77
N TYR A 251 14.72 5.86 6.06
CA TYR A 251 14.75 5.88 4.59
C TYR A 251 15.49 7.11 4.05
N GLU A 252 15.63 8.17 4.85
CA GLU A 252 16.24 9.43 4.45
C GLU A 252 17.68 9.27 3.99
N GLN A 253 18.46 8.43 4.67
CA GLN A 253 19.85 8.17 4.29
C GLN A 253 19.96 7.38 2.98
N ALA A 254 18.93 6.65 2.64
CA ALA A 254 18.89 5.77 1.49
C ALA A 254 18.24 6.43 0.27
N ILE A 255 17.45 7.48 0.46
CA ILE A 255 16.79 8.19 -0.64
C ILE A 255 17.75 9.25 -1.19
N ASN A 256 17.94 9.23 -2.52
CA ASN A 256 18.69 10.28 -3.18
C ASN A 256 17.84 11.55 -3.30
N ALA A 257 18.06 12.50 -2.42
CA ALA A 257 17.36 13.79 -2.39
C ALA A 257 17.64 14.71 -3.61
N SER A 258 18.49 14.29 -4.54
CA SER A 258 18.85 15.08 -5.74
C SER A 258 18.22 14.55 -7.02
N ALA A 259 17.63 13.36 -7.01
CA ALA A 259 17.06 12.75 -8.19
C ALA A 259 15.55 13.02 -8.28
N LYS A 260 15.11 13.62 -9.38
CA LYS A 260 13.69 14.06 -9.55
C LYS A 260 12.79 13.07 -10.28
N ASP A 261 13.28 11.89 -10.60
CA ASP A 261 12.59 10.92 -11.46
C ASP A 261 12.49 9.54 -10.79
N THR A 262 12.48 9.49 -9.46
CA THR A 262 12.41 8.26 -8.71
C THR A 262 10.98 7.93 -8.29
N SER A 263 10.60 6.66 -8.39
CA SER A 263 9.30 6.17 -7.96
C SER A 263 9.46 4.80 -7.31
N PRO A 264 8.80 4.54 -6.18
CA PRO A 264 8.87 3.24 -5.53
C PRO A 264 8.11 2.19 -6.34
N ILE A 265 8.60 0.95 -6.29
CA ILE A 265 7.93 -0.23 -6.80
C ILE A 265 7.75 -1.18 -5.61
N PHE A 266 6.56 -1.71 -5.44
CA PHE A 266 6.28 -2.66 -4.38
C PHE A 266 6.00 -4.03 -4.96
N ALA A 267 6.53 -5.08 -4.33
CA ALA A 267 6.07 -6.44 -4.52
C ALA A 267 5.30 -6.87 -3.27
N VAL A 268 4.09 -7.37 -3.46
CA VAL A 268 3.17 -7.63 -2.36
C VAL A 268 2.46 -8.96 -2.55
N ARG A 269 2.30 -9.71 -1.47
CA ARG A 269 1.39 -10.83 -1.39
C ARG A 269 0.06 -10.36 -0.82
N MET A 270 -0.93 -10.17 -1.69
CA MET A 270 -2.30 -9.83 -1.30
C MET A 270 -3.04 -11.12 -0.96
N ALA A 271 -3.04 -11.51 0.32
CA ALA A 271 -3.67 -12.70 0.84
C ALA A 271 -3.90 -12.55 2.36
N GLU A 272 -4.67 -13.43 2.97
CA GLU A 272 -4.94 -13.38 4.42
C GLU A 272 -3.69 -13.51 5.28
N ASP A 273 -2.68 -14.22 4.80
CA ASP A 273 -1.37 -14.40 5.42
C ASP A 273 -0.34 -13.33 5.01
N GLY A 274 -0.73 -12.37 4.19
CA GLY A 274 0.10 -11.27 3.71
C GLY A 274 -0.49 -9.90 4.03
N LEU A 275 -0.65 -9.09 2.99
CA LEU A 275 -1.32 -7.80 3.08
C LEU A 275 -2.83 -7.99 2.98
N THR A 276 -3.55 -7.48 3.98
CA THR A 276 -5.00 -7.60 4.09
C THR A 276 -5.61 -6.25 4.44
N GLY A 277 -6.68 -5.89 3.75
CA GLY A 277 -7.53 -4.77 4.13
C GLY A 277 -8.41 -5.15 5.32
N MET A 278 -8.77 -4.16 6.11
CA MET A 278 -9.71 -4.29 7.21
C MET A 278 -10.87 -3.33 7.01
N ASN A 279 -12.07 -3.79 7.27
CA ASN A 279 -13.24 -2.96 7.31
C ASN A 279 -14.01 -3.13 8.62
N GLY A 280 -14.75 -2.11 9.00
CA GLY A 280 -15.62 -2.17 10.16
C GLY A 280 -17.00 -2.73 9.79
N ASP A 281 -18.00 -1.87 9.76
CA ASP A 281 -19.39 -2.20 9.45
C ASP A 281 -19.67 -2.07 7.95
N GLY A 282 -19.23 -3.07 7.16
CA GLY A 282 -19.33 -3.06 5.71
C GLY A 282 -18.28 -2.18 5.01
N MET A 283 -18.33 -2.09 3.69
CA MET A 283 -17.37 -1.30 2.90
C MET A 283 -17.69 0.19 3.02
N ILE A 284 -18.46 0.75 2.11
CA ILE A 284 -18.86 2.16 2.15
C ILE A 284 -20.34 2.28 2.41
N GLN A 285 -20.70 3.17 3.32
CA GLN A 285 -22.07 3.47 3.68
C GLN A 285 -22.41 4.92 3.32
N VAL A 286 -23.59 5.10 2.75
CA VAL A 286 -24.19 6.41 2.52
C VAL A 286 -25.37 6.56 3.48
N VAL A 287 -25.24 7.48 4.42
CA VAL A 287 -26.27 7.75 5.45
C VAL A 287 -26.97 9.04 5.09
N GLU A 288 -28.29 9.03 5.15
CA GLU A 288 -29.11 10.23 4.98
C GLU A 288 -29.11 11.05 6.28
N LEU A 289 -28.83 12.34 6.16
CA LEU A 289 -28.87 13.28 7.29
C LEU A 289 -30.17 14.08 7.33
N GLY A 290 -30.97 14.04 6.24
CA GLY A 290 -32.18 14.83 6.11
C GLY A 290 -31.90 16.29 5.71
N GLU A 291 -32.82 17.18 6.05
CA GLU A 291 -32.65 18.62 5.86
C GLU A 291 -31.69 19.20 6.90
N LEU A 292 -30.81 20.08 6.44
CA LEU A 292 -29.77 20.67 7.28
C LEU A 292 -30.32 21.90 8.01
N GLU A 293 -30.10 21.96 9.33
CA GLU A 293 -30.42 23.14 10.10
C GLU A 293 -29.67 24.38 9.59
N GLY A 294 -30.40 25.46 9.34
CA GLY A 294 -29.84 26.73 8.91
C GLY A 294 -29.50 26.85 7.42
N LYS A 295 -29.84 25.85 6.58
CA LYS A 295 -29.70 25.90 5.11
C LYS A 295 -30.85 25.16 4.46
N ASP A 296 -31.36 25.69 3.36
CA ASP A 296 -32.33 24.99 2.50
C ASP A 296 -31.60 23.96 1.65
N ALA A 297 -31.12 22.90 2.29
CA ALA A 297 -30.32 21.87 1.64
C ALA A 297 -30.52 20.49 2.29
N LYS A 298 -30.48 19.44 1.47
CA LYS A 298 -30.47 18.05 1.93
C LYS A 298 -29.04 17.56 2.12
N GLY A 299 -28.80 16.84 3.23
CA GLY A 299 -27.49 16.29 3.57
C GLY A 299 -27.43 14.79 3.47
N LYS A 300 -26.32 14.27 2.96
CA LYS A 300 -25.92 12.85 3.06
C LYS A 300 -24.49 12.75 3.56
N ARG A 301 -24.15 11.65 4.22
CA ARG A 301 -22.81 11.37 4.70
C ARG A 301 -22.31 10.09 4.09
N ILE A 302 -21.12 10.15 3.46
CA ILE A 302 -20.38 8.96 3.08
C ILE A 302 -19.41 8.64 4.20
N LYS A 303 -19.37 7.39 4.64
CA LYS A 303 -18.43 6.89 5.64
C LYS A 303 -17.88 5.53 5.23
N PHE A 304 -16.61 5.32 5.52
CA PHE A 304 -15.89 4.09 5.30
C PHE A 304 -14.93 3.86 6.48
N TYR A 305 -15.14 2.80 7.22
CA TYR A 305 -14.23 2.35 8.28
C TYR A 305 -13.23 1.39 7.68
N CYS A 306 -12.00 1.83 7.53
CA CYS A 306 -10.99 1.07 6.78
C CYS A 306 -9.63 1.10 7.46
N GLY A 307 -8.83 0.13 7.13
CA GLY A 307 -7.45 0.00 7.55
C GLY A 307 -6.75 -1.10 6.78
N GLU A 308 -5.46 -1.26 7.03
CA GLU A 308 -4.64 -2.31 6.46
C GLU A 308 -3.79 -2.95 7.54
N ARG A 309 -3.43 -4.21 7.32
CA ARG A 309 -2.49 -4.95 8.16
C ARG A 309 -1.58 -5.81 7.30
N LEU A 310 -0.33 -5.91 7.72
CA LEU A 310 0.66 -6.82 7.17
C LEU A 310 0.92 -7.92 8.21
N THR A 311 0.42 -9.13 7.96
CA THR A 311 0.49 -10.23 8.92
C THR A 311 1.85 -10.93 8.92
N ASN A 312 2.53 -10.94 7.77
CA ASN A 312 3.85 -11.51 7.62
C ASN A 312 4.82 -10.42 7.15
N LYS A 313 5.91 -10.20 7.89
CA LYS A 313 6.92 -9.19 7.54
C LYS A 313 7.56 -9.41 6.18
N ARG A 314 7.60 -10.66 5.69
CA ARG A 314 8.20 -11.04 4.40
C ARG A 314 7.17 -11.08 3.25
N ALA A 315 5.94 -10.66 3.49
CA ALA A 315 4.88 -10.66 2.48
C ALA A 315 4.84 -9.40 1.62
N ALA A 316 5.68 -8.42 1.91
CA ALA A 316 5.78 -7.20 1.14
C ALA A 316 7.22 -6.70 1.08
N ALA A 317 7.60 -6.14 -0.05
CA ALA A 317 8.92 -5.54 -0.27
C ALA A 317 8.79 -4.28 -1.12
N VAL A 318 9.75 -3.38 -1.02
CA VAL A 318 9.80 -2.14 -1.80
C VAL A 318 11.17 -1.94 -2.44
N LEU A 319 11.18 -1.50 -3.69
CA LEU A 319 12.35 -1.03 -4.41
C LEU A 319 12.32 0.50 -4.46
N MET A 320 13.35 1.13 -3.91
CA MET A 320 13.52 2.58 -3.84
C MET A 320 14.61 3.05 -4.79
N ASN A 321 14.70 4.36 -5.04
CA ASN A 321 15.72 5.02 -5.87
C ASN A 321 15.80 4.57 -7.34
N ALA A 322 14.80 3.86 -7.85
CA ALA A 322 14.72 3.49 -9.24
C ALA A 322 14.19 4.66 -10.08
N THR A 323 14.87 5.01 -11.17
CA THR A 323 14.44 6.05 -12.11
C THR A 323 13.77 5.46 -13.33
N PHE A 324 12.80 6.19 -13.86
CA PHE A 324 12.09 5.84 -15.09
C PHE A 324 12.63 6.58 -16.33
N SER A 325 13.60 7.49 -16.15
CA SER A 325 14.30 8.21 -17.24
C SER A 325 15.31 7.33 -17.98
#